data_04493226e429974f3d57b7f0e6cf8a67
#
_entry.id   04493226e429974f3d57b7f0e6cf8a67
#
_cell.length_a   1.000
_cell.length_b   1.000
_cell.length_c   1.000
_cell.angle_alpha   90.00
_cell.angle_beta   90.00
_cell.angle_gamma   90.00
#
_symmetry.space_group_name_H-M   'P 1'
#
loop_
_entity.id
_entity.type
_entity.pdbx_description
1 polymer ?
#
loop_
_entity_poly.entity_id
_entity_poly.type
_entity_poly.pdbx_seq_one_letter_code
_entity_poly.pdbx_strand_id
1 'polypeptide(L)'
;NIHSAFVDQLDWEKVIDREDRTEKTLRGAVKCVYGSLKHTENYIADEYSFVHQFLPEKITFITTQELEDLYPDLTPKQREYEITKKHGAVFLMKIGGKLKSGKKHDGRAPDYDDWQLNGDILVYYPLLDIALELSSMGIRVDETSMMKQLEEYNALDRLKFDFHKNIVNGTLPLT
;
A
#
# COMPACT_ATOMS: atom_id res chain seq x y z
N ASN A 1 7.31 20.55 2.81
CA ASN A 1 6.37 19.86 1.92
C ASN A 1 7.17 19.02 0.93
N ILE A 2 7.01 17.70 1.00
CA ILE A 2 7.71 16.73 0.12
C ILE A 2 6.99 16.51 -1.21
N HIS A 3 5.78 17.07 -1.38
CA HIS A 3 5.02 16.93 -2.62
C HIS A 3 5.47 17.98 -3.64
N SER A 4 5.70 17.52 -4.88
CA SER A 4 5.99 18.37 -6.02
C SER A 4 4.70 18.79 -6.75
N ALA A 5 4.72 19.95 -7.41
CA ALA A 5 3.64 20.37 -8.30
C ALA A 5 3.64 19.58 -9.63
N PHE A 6 4.79 19.03 -10.00
CA PHE A 6 4.96 18.17 -11.16
C PHE A 6 5.53 16.84 -10.71
N VAL A 7 4.89 15.76 -11.09
CA VAL A 7 5.31 14.39 -10.78
C VAL A 7 5.20 13.53 -12.04
N ASP A 8 6.15 12.63 -12.21
CA ASP A 8 6.04 11.50 -13.13
C ASP A 8 5.66 10.26 -12.29
N GLN A 9 4.61 9.56 -12.71
CA GLN A 9 4.13 8.37 -12.03
C GLN A 9 4.18 7.18 -12.99
N LEU A 10 4.69 6.05 -12.49
CA LEU A 10 4.48 4.74 -13.11
C LEU A 10 3.18 4.19 -12.55
N ASP A 11 2.09 4.49 -13.21
CA ASP A 11 0.75 4.07 -12.81
C ASP A 11 0.26 2.93 -13.72
N TRP A 12 -0.43 1.95 -13.15
CA TRP A 12 -0.93 0.80 -13.88
C TRP A 12 -2.15 0.19 -13.20
N GLU A 13 -3.01 -0.41 -13.99
CA GLU A 13 -4.10 -1.23 -13.52
C GLU A 13 -4.10 -2.58 -14.25
N LYS A 14 -4.27 -3.65 -13.49
CA LYS A 14 -4.40 -5.01 -14.01
C LYS A 14 -5.82 -5.49 -13.78
N VAL A 15 -6.53 -5.83 -14.86
CA VAL A 15 -7.82 -6.52 -14.75
C VAL A 15 -7.60 -7.92 -14.17
N ILE A 16 -8.41 -8.28 -13.19
CA ILE A 16 -8.38 -9.57 -12.51
C ILE A 16 -9.78 -10.20 -12.50
N ASP A 17 -9.84 -11.51 -12.40
CA ASP A 17 -11.09 -12.22 -12.16
C ASP A 17 -11.48 -12.13 -10.67
N ARG A 18 -12.76 -12.33 -10.37
CA ARG A 18 -13.29 -12.27 -9.00
C ARG A 18 -12.59 -13.28 -8.07
N GLU A 19 -12.20 -14.43 -8.58
CA GLU A 19 -11.45 -15.47 -7.85
C GLU A 19 -10.04 -15.03 -7.46
N ASP A 20 -9.45 -14.12 -8.24
CA ASP A 20 -8.10 -13.56 -8.00
C ASP A 20 -8.10 -12.39 -7.03
N ARG A 21 -9.25 -11.96 -6.54
CA ARG A 21 -9.39 -10.89 -5.57
C ARG A 21 -8.98 -11.37 -4.19
N THR A 22 -7.67 -11.64 -4.04
CA THR A 22 -7.08 -12.29 -2.85
C THR A 22 -5.78 -11.62 -2.40
N GLU A 23 -5.45 -11.79 -1.12
CA GLU A 23 -4.15 -11.38 -0.57
C GLU A 23 -2.98 -12.07 -1.30
N LYS A 24 -3.16 -13.29 -1.81
CA LYS A 24 -2.14 -13.99 -2.59
C LYS A 24 -1.81 -13.24 -3.88
N THR A 25 -2.82 -12.76 -4.59
CA THR A 25 -2.67 -11.96 -5.81
C THR A 25 -1.96 -10.66 -5.51
N LEU A 26 -2.38 -9.93 -4.48
CA LEU A 26 -1.73 -8.70 -4.03
C LEU A 26 -0.24 -8.94 -3.70
N ARG A 27 0.06 -9.95 -2.88
CA ARG A 27 1.45 -10.30 -2.54
C ARG A 27 2.29 -10.69 -3.76
N GLY A 28 1.67 -11.30 -4.77
CA GLY A 28 2.32 -11.62 -6.06
C GLY A 28 2.72 -10.36 -6.81
N ALA A 29 1.81 -9.40 -6.94
CA ALA A 29 2.07 -8.10 -7.57
C ALA A 29 3.16 -7.31 -6.83
N VAL A 30 3.09 -7.25 -5.50
CA VAL A 30 4.11 -6.59 -4.67
C VAL A 30 5.49 -7.19 -4.89
N LYS A 31 5.62 -8.51 -4.91
CA LYS A 31 6.91 -9.18 -5.16
C LYS A 31 7.45 -8.86 -6.55
N CYS A 32 6.58 -8.75 -7.56
CA CYS A 32 6.98 -8.39 -8.92
C CYS A 32 7.51 -6.95 -8.97
N VAL A 33 6.77 -5.99 -8.42
CA VAL A 33 7.19 -4.58 -8.35
C VAL A 33 8.48 -4.42 -7.56
N TYR A 34 8.56 -5.03 -6.37
CA TYR A 34 9.77 -4.99 -5.55
C TYR A 34 10.98 -5.61 -6.25
N GLY A 35 10.78 -6.73 -6.96
CA GLY A 35 11.83 -7.36 -7.79
C GLY A 35 12.36 -6.43 -8.86
N SER A 36 11.48 -5.65 -9.50
CA SER A 36 11.88 -4.63 -10.48
C SER A 36 12.70 -3.50 -9.85
N LEU A 37 12.28 -3.03 -8.66
CA LEU A 37 13.03 -2.01 -7.91
C LEU A 37 14.42 -2.52 -7.53
N LYS A 38 14.52 -3.76 -7.03
CA LYS A 38 15.79 -4.38 -6.67
C LYS A 38 16.71 -4.59 -7.88
N HIS A 39 16.13 -5.02 -9.02
CA HIS A 39 16.88 -5.15 -10.26
C HIS A 39 17.42 -3.80 -10.75
N THR A 40 16.61 -2.75 -10.66
CA THR A 40 17.03 -1.38 -11.03
C THR A 40 18.16 -0.89 -10.12
N GLU A 41 18.06 -1.13 -8.79
CA GLU A 41 19.13 -0.79 -7.85
C GLU A 41 20.44 -1.48 -8.23
N ASN A 42 20.39 -2.78 -8.52
CA ASN A 42 21.56 -3.56 -8.93
C ASN A 42 22.18 -2.99 -10.22
N TYR A 43 21.35 -2.77 -11.23
CA TYR A 43 21.80 -2.20 -12.51
C TYR A 43 22.49 -0.84 -12.34
N ILE A 44 21.91 0.05 -11.55
CA ILE A 44 22.48 1.39 -11.29
C ILE A 44 23.81 1.27 -10.51
N ALA A 45 23.88 0.36 -9.53
CA ALA A 45 25.10 0.16 -8.75
C ALA A 45 26.24 -0.45 -9.57
N ASP A 46 25.92 -1.31 -10.56
CA ASP A 46 26.90 -1.86 -11.50
C ASP A 46 27.45 -0.79 -12.45
N GLU A 47 26.60 0.14 -12.89
CA GLU A 47 27.01 1.26 -13.79
C GLU A 47 27.74 2.38 -13.04
N TYR A 48 27.40 2.63 -11.78
CA TYR A 48 27.90 3.76 -10.99
C TYR A 48 28.49 3.30 -9.67
N SER A 49 29.80 3.18 -9.57
CA SER A 49 30.53 2.66 -8.41
C SER A 49 30.32 3.45 -7.10
N PHE A 50 29.80 4.66 -7.15
CA PHE A 50 29.49 5.47 -5.97
C PHE A 50 28.06 5.23 -5.42
N VAL A 51 27.23 4.45 -6.13
CA VAL A 51 25.89 4.08 -5.67
C VAL A 51 25.99 2.83 -4.82
N HIS A 52 25.49 2.93 -3.59
CA HIS A 52 25.45 1.81 -2.65
C HIS A 52 24.05 1.19 -2.61
N GLN A 53 24.01 -0.13 -2.72
CA GLN A 53 22.78 -0.91 -2.58
C GLN A 53 22.32 -0.92 -1.12
N PHE A 54 21.04 -0.74 -0.88
CA PHE A 54 20.43 -0.77 0.45
C PHE A 54 19.14 -1.60 0.54
N LEU A 55 18.55 -1.96 -0.61
CA LEU A 55 17.36 -2.79 -0.62
C LEU A 55 17.71 -4.24 -0.26
N PRO A 56 17.00 -4.88 0.69
CA PRO A 56 17.20 -6.29 0.99
C PRO A 56 16.72 -7.19 -0.17
N GLU A 57 17.19 -8.43 -0.20
CA GLU A 57 16.80 -9.40 -1.23
C GLU A 57 15.31 -9.74 -1.23
N LYS A 58 14.64 -9.61 -0.09
CA LYS A 58 13.22 -9.93 0.05
C LYS A 58 12.51 -8.85 0.85
N ILE A 59 11.32 -8.48 0.37
CA ILE A 59 10.41 -7.61 1.09
C ILE A 59 9.67 -8.39 2.19
N THR A 60 9.53 -7.78 3.36
CA THR A 60 8.77 -8.32 4.50
C THR A 60 7.33 -7.82 4.42
N PHE A 61 6.36 -8.71 4.68
CA PHE A 61 4.94 -8.35 4.73
C PHE A 61 4.47 -8.25 6.18
N ILE A 62 3.81 -7.15 6.51
CA ILE A 62 3.25 -6.90 7.85
C ILE A 62 1.95 -6.12 7.72
N THR A 63 0.97 -6.41 8.56
CA THR A 63 -0.28 -5.64 8.62
C THR A 63 -0.13 -4.45 9.57
N THR A 64 -0.97 -3.43 9.36
CA THR A 64 -1.03 -2.27 10.26
C THR A 64 -1.37 -2.67 11.70
N GLN A 65 -2.17 -3.74 11.90
CA GLN A 65 -2.49 -4.25 13.23
C GLN A 65 -1.30 -4.94 13.89
N GLU A 66 -0.59 -5.81 13.16
CA GLU A 66 0.63 -6.43 13.69
C GLU A 66 1.67 -5.38 14.06
N LEU A 67 1.76 -4.31 13.27
CA LEU A 67 2.67 -3.21 13.53
C LEU A 67 2.26 -2.41 14.78
N GLU A 68 0.96 -2.22 15.02
CA GLU A 68 0.46 -1.64 16.27
C GLU A 68 0.74 -2.53 17.47
N ASP A 69 0.49 -3.83 17.33
CA ASP A 69 0.72 -4.82 18.41
C ASP A 69 2.21 -4.90 18.79
N LEU A 70 3.14 -4.70 17.82
CA LEU A 70 4.59 -4.65 18.07
C LEU A 70 5.06 -3.36 18.75
N TYR A 71 4.45 -2.23 18.40
CA TYR A 71 4.86 -0.91 18.87
C TYR A 71 3.65 -0.09 19.34
N PRO A 72 2.96 -0.50 20.41
CA PRO A 72 1.68 0.10 20.82
C PRO A 72 1.80 1.59 21.18
N ASP A 73 2.93 2.00 21.75
CA ASP A 73 3.16 3.35 22.26
C ASP A 73 3.67 4.34 21.19
N LEU A 74 4.03 3.83 20.00
CA LEU A 74 4.57 4.67 18.94
C LEU A 74 3.46 5.19 18.02
N THR A 75 3.69 6.37 17.44
CA THR A 75 2.85 6.90 16.36
C THR A 75 2.99 6.06 15.08
N PRO A 76 2.02 6.09 14.16
CA PRO A 76 2.11 5.34 12.90
C PRO A 76 3.44 5.56 12.15
N LYS A 77 3.89 6.80 12.00
CA LYS A 77 5.15 7.10 11.29
C LYS A 77 6.40 6.62 12.05
N GLN A 78 6.37 6.62 13.37
CA GLN A 78 7.45 6.01 14.16
C GLN A 78 7.46 4.49 14.02
N ARG A 79 6.29 3.85 13.97
CA ARG A 79 6.16 2.40 13.72
C ARG A 79 6.73 2.03 12.35
N GLU A 80 6.41 2.80 11.31
CA GLU A 80 6.95 2.62 9.95
C GLU A 80 8.48 2.75 9.94
N TYR A 81 9.01 3.75 10.62
CA TYR A 81 10.45 3.94 10.76
C TYR A 81 11.13 2.75 11.43
N GLU A 82 10.64 2.30 12.58
CA GLU A 82 11.23 1.19 13.32
C GLU A 82 11.20 -0.13 12.52
N ILE A 83 10.06 -0.44 11.88
CA ILE A 83 9.92 -1.68 11.13
C ILE A 83 10.76 -1.67 9.85
N THR A 84 10.85 -0.55 9.15
CA THR A 84 11.68 -0.41 7.95
C THR A 84 13.16 -0.44 8.30
N LYS A 85 13.56 0.21 9.37
CA LYS A 85 14.93 0.18 9.87
C LYS A 85 15.37 -1.24 10.24
N LYS A 86 14.46 -2.05 10.79
CA LYS A 86 14.72 -3.44 11.18
C LYS A 86 14.82 -4.38 9.98
N HIS A 87 13.97 -4.22 8.97
CA HIS A 87 13.83 -5.15 7.86
C HIS A 87 14.36 -4.64 6.51
N GLY A 88 14.73 -3.36 6.41
CA GLY A 88 15.16 -2.70 5.20
C GLY A 88 14.01 -2.36 4.24
N ALA A 89 13.10 -3.30 3.99
CA ALA A 89 11.92 -3.09 3.14
C ALA A 89 10.73 -3.89 3.68
N VAL A 90 9.57 -3.24 3.74
CA VAL A 90 8.30 -3.85 4.14
C VAL A 90 7.17 -3.47 3.20
N PHE A 91 6.22 -4.38 3.03
CA PHE A 91 4.91 -4.06 2.49
C PHE A 91 3.93 -3.99 3.65
N LEU A 92 3.53 -2.76 4.00
CA LEU A 92 2.60 -2.48 5.08
C LEU A 92 1.18 -2.63 4.57
N MET A 93 0.47 -3.65 5.07
CA MET A 93 -0.83 -4.08 4.56
C MET A 93 -2.00 -3.59 5.41
N LYS A 94 -3.19 -3.57 4.80
CA LYS A 94 -4.48 -3.33 5.45
C LYS A 94 -4.59 -1.94 6.06
N ILE A 95 -4.34 -0.94 5.22
CA ILE A 95 -4.44 0.48 5.57
C ILE A 95 -5.86 0.99 5.32
N GLY A 96 -6.39 1.81 6.21
CA GLY A 96 -7.67 2.52 6.06
C GLY A 96 -8.70 2.25 7.16
N GLY A 97 -8.82 1.00 7.62
CA GLY A 97 -9.73 0.61 8.70
C GLY A 97 -9.21 0.98 10.09
N LYS A 98 -10.10 0.88 11.08
CA LYS A 98 -9.74 1.08 12.49
C LYS A 98 -8.98 -0.13 13.02
N LEU A 99 -7.93 0.14 13.78
CA LEU A 99 -7.17 -0.85 14.53
C LEU A 99 -7.86 -1.19 15.86
N LYS A 100 -7.33 -2.16 16.61
CA LYS A 100 -7.86 -2.55 17.94
C LYS A 100 -7.91 -1.38 18.92
N SER A 101 -7.00 -0.43 18.82
CA SER A 101 -7.02 0.80 19.61
C SER A 101 -8.16 1.78 19.27
N GLY A 102 -8.94 1.49 18.22
CA GLY A 102 -9.96 2.39 17.67
C GLY A 102 -9.40 3.49 16.77
N LYS A 103 -8.07 3.62 16.64
CA LYS A 103 -7.41 4.58 15.75
C LYS A 103 -7.13 3.95 14.39
N LYS A 104 -6.94 4.77 13.37
CA LYS A 104 -6.42 4.33 12.07
C LYS A 104 -4.91 4.43 12.06
N HIS A 105 -4.25 3.57 11.27
CA HIS A 105 -2.82 3.72 11.00
C HIS A 105 -2.61 4.94 10.10
N ASP A 106 -3.31 4.95 8.98
CA ASP A 106 -3.34 6.07 8.03
C ASP A 106 -4.69 6.15 7.33
N GLY A 107 -4.95 7.26 6.62
CA GLY A 107 -6.16 7.48 5.85
C GLY A 107 -6.11 6.78 4.49
N ARG A 108 -7.24 6.18 4.08
CA ARG A 108 -7.47 5.71 2.72
C ARG A 108 -8.87 6.09 2.29
N ALA A 109 -9.04 6.45 1.02
CA ALA A 109 -10.37 6.67 0.45
C ALA A 109 -11.22 5.39 0.60
N PRO A 110 -12.50 5.50 0.99
CA PRO A 110 -13.35 4.34 1.22
C PRO A 110 -13.88 3.71 -0.06
N ASP A 111 -13.69 4.35 -1.19
CA ASP A 111 -14.28 4.05 -2.48
C ASP A 111 -13.25 3.79 -3.60
N TYR A 112 -12.03 3.46 -3.23
CA TYR A 112 -10.95 3.19 -4.18
C TYR A 112 -10.35 1.81 -3.96
N ASP A 113 -9.44 1.64 -3.00
CA ASP A 113 -8.88 0.34 -2.66
C ASP A 113 -9.65 -0.36 -1.54
N ASP A 114 -9.73 -1.68 -1.62
CA ASP A 114 -10.18 -2.50 -0.50
C ASP A 114 -9.17 -2.42 0.64
N TRP A 115 -9.61 -1.97 1.82
CA TRP A 115 -8.75 -1.81 2.99
C TRP A 115 -8.17 -3.13 3.51
N GLN A 116 -8.72 -4.27 3.09
CA GLN A 116 -8.17 -5.58 3.43
C GLN A 116 -7.15 -6.09 2.39
N LEU A 117 -7.11 -5.46 1.21
CA LEU A 117 -6.33 -5.88 0.05
C LEU A 117 -5.49 -4.73 -0.53
N ASN A 118 -4.92 -3.88 0.32
CA ASN A 118 -4.06 -2.77 -0.04
C ASN A 118 -2.78 -2.73 0.80
N GLY A 119 -1.90 -1.84 0.46
CA GLY A 119 -0.72 -1.51 1.26
C GLY A 119 0.30 -0.68 0.51
N ASP A 120 1.36 -0.33 1.24
CA ASP A 120 2.45 0.51 0.76
C ASP A 120 3.78 -0.22 0.84
N ILE A 121 4.61 -0.06 -0.18
CA ILE A 121 6.03 -0.45 -0.12
C ILE A 121 6.79 0.66 0.58
N LEU A 122 7.26 0.36 1.76
CA LEU A 122 8.10 1.24 2.56
C LEU A 122 9.52 0.68 2.62
N VAL A 123 10.52 1.55 2.47
CA VAL A 123 11.92 1.17 2.61
C VAL A 123 12.62 2.08 3.61
N TYR A 124 13.60 1.52 4.30
CA TYR A 124 14.53 2.34 5.08
C TYR A 124 15.56 2.97 4.14
N TYR A 125 15.60 4.30 4.12
CA TYR A 125 16.57 5.03 3.32
C TYR A 125 17.71 5.55 4.20
N PRO A 126 18.87 4.87 4.20
CA PRO A 126 19.92 5.12 5.19
C PRO A 126 20.59 6.49 5.09
N LEU A 127 20.61 7.10 3.89
CA LEU A 127 21.25 8.40 3.70
C LEU A 127 20.51 9.55 4.41
N LEU A 128 19.18 9.43 4.56
CA LEU A 128 18.34 10.41 5.24
C LEU A 128 17.84 9.92 6.59
N ASP A 129 18.11 8.66 6.96
CA ASP A 129 17.60 8.01 8.18
C ASP A 129 16.07 8.11 8.30
N ILE A 130 15.34 7.73 7.23
CA ILE A 130 13.88 7.80 7.16
C ILE A 130 13.28 6.51 6.63
N ALA A 131 12.00 6.29 6.97
CA ALA A 131 11.12 5.41 6.19
C ALA A 131 10.63 6.18 4.95
N LEU A 132 10.83 5.62 3.77
CA LEU A 132 10.43 6.20 2.49
C LEU A 132 9.38 5.31 1.83
N GLU A 133 8.23 5.89 1.47
CA GLU A 133 7.21 5.22 0.67
C GLU A 133 7.61 5.27 -0.81
N LEU A 134 7.75 4.11 -1.43
CA LEU A 134 8.10 3.99 -2.85
C LEU A 134 6.88 3.71 -3.73
N SER A 135 5.87 3.03 -3.21
CA SER A 135 4.71 2.64 -4.00
C SER A 135 3.52 2.38 -3.08
N SER A 136 2.35 2.77 -3.52
CA SER A 136 1.07 2.40 -2.94
C SER A 136 0.31 1.53 -3.95
N MET A 137 -0.31 0.45 -3.50
CA MET A 137 -1.09 -0.42 -4.38
C MET A 137 -2.18 -1.16 -3.61
N GLY A 138 -3.22 -1.55 -4.33
CA GLY A 138 -4.32 -2.33 -3.76
C GLY A 138 -5.19 -2.95 -4.84
N ILE A 139 -5.97 -3.93 -4.44
CA ILE A 139 -7.08 -4.42 -5.24
C ILE A 139 -8.25 -3.48 -4.99
N ARG A 140 -8.89 -3.02 -6.06
CA ARG A 140 -10.01 -2.08 -5.99
C ARG A 140 -11.19 -2.68 -5.22
N VAL A 141 -12.00 -1.81 -4.66
CA VAL A 141 -13.25 -2.22 -4.00
C VAL A 141 -14.18 -2.94 -4.99
N ASP A 142 -14.87 -3.95 -4.47
CA ASP A 142 -16.06 -4.50 -5.08
C ASP A 142 -17.34 -3.92 -4.43
N GLU A 143 -18.50 -4.37 -4.86
CA GLU A 143 -19.78 -3.93 -4.32
C GLU A 143 -19.88 -4.10 -2.79
N THR A 144 -19.33 -5.18 -2.26
CA THR A 144 -19.42 -5.51 -0.83
C THR A 144 -18.44 -4.68 0.02
N SER A 145 -17.18 -4.64 -0.37
CA SER A 145 -16.14 -3.91 0.36
C SER A 145 -16.38 -2.41 0.29
N MET A 146 -16.83 -1.88 -0.86
CA MET A 146 -17.17 -0.46 -1.00
C MET A 146 -18.31 -0.06 -0.08
N MET A 147 -19.41 -0.82 -0.05
CA MET A 147 -20.53 -0.51 0.82
C MET A 147 -20.11 -0.45 2.30
N LYS A 148 -19.39 -1.48 2.76
CA LYS A 148 -18.87 -1.55 4.12
C LYS A 148 -17.96 -0.37 4.46
N GLN A 149 -17.05 -0.01 3.55
CA GLN A 149 -16.10 1.08 3.75
C GLN A 149 -16.77 2.45 3.75
N LEU A 150 -17.77 2.67 2.87
CA LEU A 150 -18.57 3.90 2.85
C LEU A 150 -19.39 4.07 4.12
N GLU A 151 -19.97 2.99 4.66
CA GLU A 151 -20.68 3.00 5.95
C GLU A 151 -19.72 3.37 7.08
N GLU A 152 -18.57 2.70 7.19
CA GLU A 152 -17.57 2.97 8.23
C GLU A 152 -17.03 4.41 8.16
N TYR A 153 -16.92 4.97 6.94
CA TYR A 153 -16.46 6.33 6.69
C TYR A 153 -17.55 7.39 6.81
N ASN A 154 -18.82 6.95 6.98
CA ASN A 154 -20.01 7.82 6.96
C ASN A 154 -20.15 8.64 5.65
N ALA A 155 -19.94 7.98 4.50
CA ALA A 155 -19.91 8.57 3.18
C ALA A 155 -20.87 7.91 2.18
N LEU A 156 -21.99 7.35 2.66
CA LEU A 156 -23.00 6.68 1.81
C LEU A 156 -23.65 7.64 0.79
N ASP A 157 -23.58 8.97 1.02
CA ASP A 157 -24.05 9.96 0.07
C ASP A 157 -23.30 9.92 -1.27
N ARG A 158 -22.10 9.31 -1.32
CA ARG A 158 -21.32 9.10 -2.56
C ARG A 158 -21.97 8.12 -3.53
N LEU A 159 -22.88 7.26 -3.06
CA LEU A 159 -23.62 6.31 -3.91
C LEU A 159 -24.47 6.97 -5.00
N LYS A 160 -24.70 8.28 -4.92
CA LYS A 160 -25.37 9.05 -5.97
C LYS A 160 -24.54 9.21 -7.26
N PHE A 161 -23.21 9.06 -7.19
CA PHE A 161 -22.34 9.22 -8.34
C PHE A 161 -22.33 7.96 -9.22
N ASP A 162 -22.20 8.13 -10.53
CA ASP A 162 -22.29 7.04 -11.49
C ASP A 162 -21.15 6.01 -11.33
N PHE A 163 -19.96 6.46 -10.94
CA PHE A 163 -18.86 5.54 -10.63
C PHE A 163 -19.25 4.51 -9.56
N HIS A 164 -19.83 4.97 -8.44
CA HIS A 164 -20.26 4.10 -7.34
C HIS A 164 -21.41 3.18 -7.74
N LYS A 165 -22.37 3.71 -8.51
CA LYS A 165 -23.46 2.89 -9.06
C LYS A 165 -22.94 1.77 -9.97
N ASN A 166 -21.94 2.07 -10.79
CA ASN A 166 -21.32 1.09 -11.68
C ASN A 166 -20.58 -0.01 -10.92
N ILE A 167 -19.93 0.31 -9.78
CA ILE A 167 -19.36 -0.70 -8.91
C ILE A 167 -20.47 -1.59 -8.30
N VAL A 168 -21.51 -0.98 -7.72
CA VAL A 168 -22.62 -1.72 -7.11
C VAL A 168 -23.33 -2.64 -8.12
N ASN A 169 -23.46 -2.21 -9.36
CA ASN A 169 -24.09 -2.98 -10.43
C ASN A 169 -23.13 -4.00 -11.10
N GLY A 170 -21.86 -4.05 -10.67
CA GLY A 170 -20.86 -4.97 -11.25
C GLY A 170 -20.53 -4.71 -12.71
N THR A 171 -20.69 -3.46 -13.19
CA THR A 171 -20.42 -3.08 -14.58
C THR A 171 -18.97 -2.65 -14.83
N LEU A 172 -18.22 -2.36 -13.78
CA LEU A 172 -16.79 -2.08 -13.88
C LEU A 172 -15.97 -3.37 -13.73
N PRO A 173 -14.87 -3.50 -14.49
CA PRO A 173 -13.95 -4.61 -14.30
C PRO A 173 -13.31 -4.54 -12.89
N LEU A 174 -13.04 -5.69 -12.31
CA LEU A 174 -12.24 -5.76 -11.09
C LEU A 174 -10.75 -5.55 -11.43
N THR A 175 -10.09 -4.75 -10.67
CA THR A 175 -8.66 -4.43 -10.85
C THR A 175 -7.91 -4.44 -9.54
#